data_c3476d9bfb0cebb3eceef0631ac7fa9d
#
_entry.id   c3476d9bfb0cebb3eceef0631ac7fa9d
#
_cell.length_a   1.000
_cell.length_b   1.000
_cell.length_c   1.000
_cell.angle_alpha   90.00
_cell.angle_beta   90.00
_cell.angle_gamma   90.00
#
_symmetry.space_group_name_H-M   'P 1'
#
loop_
_entity.id
_entity.type
_entity.pdbx_description
1 polymer ?
#
loop_
_entity_poly.entity_id
_entity_poly.type
_entity_poly.pdbx_seq_one_letter_code
_entity_poly.pdbx_strand_id
1 'polypeptide(L)'
;GYPKGLDVEWRCFGRMRIYLFIAAIAGGVTYLITPLIRHIAIEIGAVGEVRARDVHTIPTPRLGGLGMLIGFTVSMLFASRIPFIQGLFAQSQQAWVILAGAVMISLLGMADDLWDLDWMLKLAGQLLISVFVAWGGLQIISLPLGSLVTASPSLSMAITAFLIVASIN
;
A
#
# COMPACT_ATOMS: atom_id res chain seq x y z
N GLY A 1 38.37 22.95 15.04
CA GLY A 1 37.71 21.87 14.30
C GLY A 1 36.38 21.54 14.95
N TYR A 2 35.27 21.82 14.29
CA TYR A 2 33.92 21.42 14.72
C TYR A 2 33.82 19.88 14.68
N PRO A 3 33.24 19.24 15.69
CA PRO A 3 33.08 17.79 15.71
C PRO A 3 32.09 17.36 14.62
N LYS A 4 32.59 16.59 13.65
CA LYS A 4 31.83 16.02 12.49
C LYS A 4 30.64 15.12 12.88
N GLY A 5 30.42 14.85 14.16
CA GLY A 5 29.33 14.00 14.65
C GLY A 5 27.97 14.71 14.78
N LEU A 6 27.97 16.01 15.03
CA LEU A 6 26.73 16.76 15.26
C LEU A 6 25.90 16.95 13.99
N ASP A 7 26.56 17.07 12.83
CA ASP A 7 25.86 17.25 11.55
C ASP A 7 25.06 16.02 11.12
N VAL A 8 25.46 14.84 11.54
CA VAL A 8 24.77 13.57 11.24
C VAL A 8 23.50 13.44 12.07
N GLU A 9 23.54 13.84 13.33
CA GLU A 9 22.41 13.78 14.25
C GLU A 9 21.28 14.73 13.83
N TRP A 10 21.60 15.98 13.52
CA TRP A 10 20.60 16.96 13.05
C TRP A 10 19.97 16.57 11.71
N ARG A 11 20.73 15.92 10.81
CA ARG A 11 20.19 15.40 9.55
C ARG A 11 19.27 14.21 9.75
N CYS A 12 19.54 13.35 10.73
CA CYS A 12 18.63 12.25 11.10
C CYS A 12 17.32 12.77 11.70
N PHE A 13 17.40 13.73 12.62
CA PHE A 13 16.21 14.35 13.23
C PHE A 13 15.33 15.09 12.20
N GLY A 14 15.94 15.79 11.25
CA GLY A 14 15.24 16.45 10.16
C GLY A 14 14.48 15.48 9.28
N ARG A 15 15.09 14.33 8.96
CA ARG A 15 14.46 13.26 8.16
C ARG A 15 13.27 12.63 8.87
N MET A 16 13.41 12.31 10.16
CA MET A 16 12.30 11.74 10.94
C MET A 16 11.08 12.66 10.98
N ARG A 17 11.28 13.96 11.13
CA ARG A 17 10.17 14.94 11.12
C ARG A 17 9.39 14.93 9.82
N ILE A 18 10.08 14.83 8.68
CA ILE A 18 9.43 14.78 7.36
C ILE A 18 8.59 13.52 7.21
N TYR A 19 9.10 12.35 7.60
CA TYR A 19 8.34 11.11 7.55
C TYR A 19 7.14 11.11 8.49
N LEU A 20 7.28 11.63 9.70
CA LEU A 20 6.17 11.80 10.64
C LEU A 20 5.10 12.75 10.10
N PHE A 21 5.51 13.83 9.43
CA PHE A 21 4.60 14.78 8.82
C PHE A 21 3.81 14.15 7.67
N ILE A 22 4.46 13.38 6.80
CA ILE A 22 3.80 12.64 5.72
C ILE A 22 2.83 11.59 6.30
N ALA A 23 3.23 10.88 7.35
CA ALA A 23 2.37 9.92 8.04
C ALA A 23 1.16 10.60 8.69
N ALA A 24 1.35 11.78 9.28
CA ALA A 24 0.26 12.58 9.86
C ALA A 24 -0.73 13.06 8.77
N ILE A 25 -0.24 13.45 7.59
CA ILE A 25 -1.10 13.80 6.45
C ILE A 25 -1.91 12.57 6.01
N ALA A 26 -1.26 11.41 5.85
CA ALA A 26 -1.95 10.18 5.46
C ALA A 26 -3.05 9.82 6.46
N GLY A 27 -2.74 9.82 7.75
CA GLY A 27 -3.69 9.52 8.83
C GLY A 27 -4.82 10.55 8.92
N GLY A 28 -4.49 11.83 8.82
CA GLY A 28 -5.47 12.93 8.87
C GLY A 28 -6.45 12.88 7.70
N VAL A 29 -5.96 12.69 6.48
CA VAL A 29 -6.81 12.54 5.28
C VAL A 29 -7.68 11.30 5.39
N THR A 30 -7.11 10.17 5.80
CA THR A 30 -7.87 8.93 6.03
C THR A 30 -8.98 9.15 7.05
N TYR A 31 -8.68 9.78 8.19
CA TYR A 31 -9.65 10.05 9.24
C TYR A 31 -10.80 10.95 8.75
N LEU A 32 -10.50 12.01 8.00
CA LEU A 32 -11.51 12.94 7.47
C LEU A 32 -12.38 12.32 6.38
N ILE A 33 -11.81 11.43 5.56
CA ILE A 33 -12.52 10.81 4.42
C ILE A 33 -13.32 9.58 4.85
N THR A 34 -12.93 8.89 5.91
CA THR A 34 -13.60 7.67 6.38
C THR A 34 -15.12 7.84 6.62
N PRO A 35 -15.62 8.90 7.30
CA PRO A 35 -17.05 9.08 7.48
C PRO A 35 -17.80 9.31 6.17
N LEU A 36 -17.18 10.00 5.19
CA LEU A 36 -17.76 10.20 3.87
C LEU A 36 -17.88 8.88 3.11
N ILE A 37 -16.84 8.08 3.11
CA ILE A 37 -16.83 6.76 2.47
C ILE A 37 -17.85 5.84 3.12
N ARG A 38 -17.98 5.89 4.45
CA ARG A 38 -19.00 5.14 5.17
C ARG A 38 -20.40 5.52 4.72
N HIS A 39 -20.67 6.80 4.54
CA HIS A 39 -21.98 7.28 4.07
C HIS A 39 -22.29 6.77 2.67
N ILE A 40 -21.33 6.89 1.75
CA ILE A 40 -21.43 6.39 0.38
C ILE A 40 -21.61 4.86 0.36
N ALA A 41 -20.87 4.12 1.20
CA ALA A 41 -20.98 2.66 1.28
C ALA A 41 -22.37 2.20 1.71
N ILE A 42 -23.01 2.94 2.61
CA ILE A 42 -24.39 2.67 3.05
C ILE A 42 -25.40 2.95 1.92
N GLU A 43 -25.22 4.06 1.19
CA GLU A 43 -26.10 4.41 0.06
C GLU A 43 -26.02 3.42 -1.11
N ILE A 44 -24.82 2.91 -1.40
CA ILE A 44 -24.60 1.93 -2.50
C ILE A 44 -25.00 0.50 -2.07
N GLY A 45 -25.27 0.28 -0.76
CA GLY A 45 -25.57 -1.06 -0.25
C GLY A 45 -24.32 -1.96 -0.09
N ALA A 46 -23.10 -1.39 -0.15
CA ALA A 46 -21.85 -2.11 0.11
C ALA A 46 -21.64 -2.34 1.61
N VAL A 47 -22.68 -2.87 2.25
CA VAL A 47 -22.72 -3.17 3.69
C VAL A 47 -22.81 -4.68 3.82
N GLY A 48 -21.86 -5.29 4.53
CA GLY A 48 -21.87 -6.73 4.77
C GLY A 48 -23.15 -7.16 5.50
N GLU A 49 -23.83 -8.19 4.98
CA GLU A 49 -24.92 -8.81 5.72
C GLU A 49 -24.40 -9.33 7.05
N VAL A 50 -25.12 -8.98 8.12
CA VAL A 50 -24.81 -9.50 9.48
C VAL A 50 -25.11 -10.99 9.47
N ARG A 51 -24.06 -11.82 9.45
CA ARG A 51 -24.22 -13.27 9.56
C ARG A 51 -24.48 -13.63 11.02
N ALA A 52 -25.26 -14.67 11.25
CA ALA A 52 -25.62 -15.15 12.59
C ALA A 52 -24.42 -15.51 13.50
N ARG A 53 -23.21 -15.52 12.94
CA ARG A 53 -21.91 -15.74 13.65
C ARG A 53 -21.20 -14.44 14.03
N ASP A 54 -21.70 -13.29 13.56
CA ASP A 54 -21.02 -12.00 13.81
C ASP A 54 -21.41 -11.48 15.19
N VAL A 55 -20.42 -11.17 15.99
CA VAL A 55 -20.58 -10.59 17.34
C VAL A 55 -21.10 -9.14 17.23
N HIS A 56 -21.06 -8.55 16.05
CA HIS A 56 -21.47 -7.17 15.77
C HIS A 56 -22.91 -7.15 15.22
N THR A 57 -23.78 -6.45 15.93
CA THR A 57 -25.19 -6.24 15.54
C THR A 57 -25.36 -5.09 14.54
N ILE A 58 -24.30 -4.33 14.25
CA ILE A 58 -24.32 -3.17 13.36
C ILE A 58 -23.60 -3.55 12.05
N PRO A 59 -24.26 -3.42 10.89
CA PRO A 59 -23.63 -3.66 9.59
C PRO A 59 -22.40 -2.75 9.42
N THR A 60 -21.24 -3.35 9.23
CA THR A 60 -20.00 -2.60 9.00
C THR A 60 -19.75 -2.40 7.51
N PRO A 61 -19.56 -1.16 7.05
CA PRO A 61 -19.26 -0.91 5.65
C PRO A 61 -17.91 -1.50 5.28
N ARG A 62 -17.86 -2.26 4.18
CA ARG A 62 -16.67 -2.99 3.71
C ARG A 62 -15.63 -2.08 3.02
N LEU A 63 -16.02 -0.89 2.59
CA LEU A 63 -15.17 0.04 1.82
C LEU A 63 -14.11 0.82 2.64
N GLY A 64 -13.77 0.39 3.86
CA GLY A 64 -12.78 1.06 4.71
C GLY A 64 -11.38 1.19 4.08
N GLY A 65 -10.98 0.21 3.27
CA GLY A 65 -9.70 0.23 2.54
C GLY A 65 -9.57 1.38 1.55
N LEU A 66 -10.69 1.87 1.00
CA LEU A 66 -10.70 3.03 0.08
C LEU A 66 -10.24 4.31 0.78
N GLY A 67 -10.60 4.51 2.05
CA GLY A 67 -10.15 5.65 2.85
C GLY A 67 -8.65 5.64 3.06
N MET A 68 -8.09 4.48 3.36
CA MET A 68 -6.65 4.30 3.52
C MET A 68 -5.92 4.53 2.19
N LEU A 69 -6.46 4.02 1.08
CA LEU A 69 -5.88 4.24 -0.25
C LEU A 69 -5.82 5.73 -0.61
N ILE A 70 -6.91 6.47 -0.37
CA ILE A 70 -6.96 7.92 -0.65
C ILE A 70 -5.96 8.64 0.24
N GLY A 71 -5.91 8.35 1.54
CA GLY A 71 -4.94 8.94 2.46
C GLY A 71 -3.49 8.66 2.03
N PHE A 72 -3.19 7.42 1.64
CA PHE A 72 -1.89 7.03 1.11
C PHE A 72 -1.55 7.76 -0.19
N THR A 73 -2.49 7.82 -1.14
CA THR A 73 -2.29 8.50 -2.43
C THR A 73 -2.01 9.98 -2.25
N VAL A 74 -2.82 10.67 -1.42
CA VAL A 74 -2.64 12.10 -1.13
C VAL A 74 -1.29 12.35 -0.47
N SER A 75 -0.91 11.56 0.53
CA SER A 75 0.37 11.71 1.22
C SER A 75 1.55 11.47 0.28
N MET A 76 1.44 10.51 -0.64
CA MET A 76 2.48 10.20 -1.62
C MET A 76 2.62 11.31 -2.66
N LEU A 77 1.50 11.87 -3.16
CA LEU A 77 1.51 13.04 -4.05
C LEU A 77 2.10 14.26 -3.35
N PHE A 78 1.80 14.46 -2.07
CA PHE A 78 2.39 15.52 -1.29
C PHE A 78 3.90 15.32 -1.09
N ALA A 79 4.32 14.09 -0.75
CA ALA A 79 5.72 13.72 -0.59
C ALA A 79 6.53 13.96 -1.88
N SER A 80 5.95 13.70 -3.06
CA SER A 80 6.61 13.92 -4.35
C SER A 80 6.91 15.41 -4.65
N ARG A 81 6.27 16.34 -3.93
CA ARG A 81 6.50 17.79 -4.05
C ARG A 81 7.55 18.32 -3.07
N ILE A 82 7.98 17.51 -2.10
CA ILE A 82 9.02 17.90 -1.14
C ILE A 82 10.40 17.76 -1.81
N PRO A 83 11.19 18.84 -1.92
CA PRO A 83 12.48 18.82 -2.65
C PRO A 83 13.44 17.75 -2.17
N PHE A 84 13.40 17.43 -0.87
CA PHE A 84 14.25 16.42 -0.25
C PHE A 84 13.93 14.98 -0.72
N ILE A 85 12.65 14.68 -0.98
CA ILE A 85 12.16 13.35 -1.35
C ILE A 85 11.95 13.26 -2.87
N GLN A 86 11.81 14.41 -3.54
CA GLN A 86 11.58 14.51 -4.99
C GLN A 86 12.61 13.72 -5.80
N GLY A 87 13.87 13.67 -5.35
CA GLY A 87 14.93 12.89 -5.99
C GLY A 87 14.64 11.39 -6.02
N LEU A 88 13.97 10.84 -5.00
CA LEU A 88 13.56 9.44 -4.98
C LEU A 88 12.46 9.15 -6.01
N PHE A 89 11.51 10.07 -6.18
CA PHE A 89 10.42 9.94 -7.14
C PHE A 89 10.88 10.18 -8.58
N ALA A 90 11.87 11.06 -8.78
CA ALA A 90 12.42 11.37 -10.10
C ALA A 90 13.34 10.28 -10.64
N GLN A 91 14.09 9.61 -9.75
CA GLN A 91 15.10 8.61 -10.12
C GLN A 91 14.56 7.18 -10.14
N SER A 92 13.46 6.88 -9.46
CA SER A 92 12.89 5.53 -9.42
C SER A 92 11.41 5.54 -9.78
N GLN A 93 11.04 4.73 -10.77
CA GLN A 93 9.64 4.46 -11.09
C GLN A 93 8.96 3.60 -10.03
N GLN A 94 9.72 3.01 -9.11
CA GLN A 94 9.23 2.06 -8.11
C GLN A 94 8.11 2.63 -7.23
N ALA A 95 8.23 3.91 -6.83
CA ALA A 95 7.22 4.58 -6.03
C ALA A 95 5.85 4.65 -6.74
N TRP A 96 5.86 4.94 -8.04
CA TRP A 96 4.65 4.98 -8.87
C TRP A 96 4.08 3.60 -9.15
N VAL A 97 4.94 2.59 -9.29
CA VAL A 97 4.53 1.18 -9.42
C VAL A 97 3.86 0.69 -8.15
N ILE A 98 4.38 1.04 -6.96
CA ILE A 98 3.73 0.73 -5.67
C ILE A 98 2.34 1.37 -5.60
N LEU A 99 2.23 2.65 -5.97
CA LEU A 99 0.95 3.35 -5.97
C LEU A 99 -0.05 2.70 -6.94
N ALA A 100 0.39 2.39 -8.17
CA ALA A 100 -0.44 1.70 -9.15
C ALA A 100 -0.89 0.32 -8.65
N GLY A 101 0.02 -0.46 -8.07
CA GLY A 101 -0.31 -1.75 -7.45
C GLY A 101 -1.30 -1.62 -6.30
N ALA A 102 -1.13 -0.62 -5.42
CA ALA A 102 -2.05 -0.35 -4.32
C ALA A 102 -3.45 0.04 -4.82
N VAL A 103 -3.54 0.84 -5.87
CA VAL A 103 -4.82 1.18 -6.52
C VAL A 103 -5.48 -0.06 -7.11
N MET A 104 -4.74 -0.85 -7.89
CA MET A 104 -5.28 -2.07 -8.54
C MET A 104 -5.77 -3.09 -7.52
N ILE A 105 -5.01 -3.33 -6.44
CA ILE A 105 -5.42 -4.29 -5.41
C ILE A 105 -6.64 -3.80 -4.62
N SER A 106 -6.73 -2.48 -4.38
CA SER A 106 -7.89 -1.89 -3.72
C SER A 106 -9.14 -1.94 -4.59
N LEU A 107 -9.00 -1.74 -5.91
CA LEU A 107 -10.10 -1.91 -6.86
C LEU A 107 -10.58 -3.36 -6.93
N LEU A 108 -9.63 -4.32 -6.91
CA LEU A 108 -9.96 -5.73 -6.86
C LEU A 108 -10.70 -6.09 -5.57
N GLY A 109 -10.24 -5.58 -4.41
CA GLY A 109 -10.92 -5.76 -3.13
C GLY A 109 -12.31 -5.14 -3.11
N MET A 110 -12.48 -3.95 -3.70
CA MET A 110 -13.79 -3.31 -3.82
C MET A 110 -14.73 -4.11 -4.74
N ALA A 111 -14.21 -4.65 -5.84
CA ALA A 111 -14.97 -5.52 -6.73
C ALA A 111 -15.40 -6.81 -6.02
N ASP A 112 -14.54 -7.40 -5.21
CA ASP A 112 -14.84 -8.55 -4.37
C ASP A 112 -15.95 -8.24 -3.35
N ASP A 113 -15.88 -7.08 -2.71
CA ASP A 113 -16.88 -6.64 -1.74
C ASP A 113 -18.26 -6.37 -2.34
N LEU A 114 -18.31 -5.92 -3.62
CA LEU A 114 -19.55 -5.57 -4.31
C LEU A 114 -20.19 -6.76 -5.03
N TRP A 115 -19.37 -7.67 -5.62
CA TRP A 115 -19.83 -8.73 -6.51
C TRP A 115 -19.59 -10.15 -5.99
N ASP A 116 -19.00 -10.27 -4.79
CA ASP A 116 -18.69 -11.57 -4.14
C ASP A 116 -17.94 -12.49 -5.13
N LEU A 117 -16.76 -12.02 -5.59
CA LEU A 117 -15.96 -12.67 -6.62
C LEU A 117 -15.60 -14.11 -6.23
N ASP A 118 -15.63 -15.02 -7.22
CA ASP A 118 -15.14 -16.37 -7.02
C ASP A 118 -13.66 -16.38 -6.61
N TRP A 119 -13.29 -17.30 -5.73
CA TRP A 119 -11.94 -17.40 -5.16
C TRP A 119 -10.86 -17.51 -6.23
N MET A 120 -11.14 -18.18 -7.36
CA MET A 120 -10.20 -18.31 -8.48
C MET A 120 -9.95 -16.97 -9.17
N LEU A 121 -11.00 -16.17 -9.40
CA LEU A 121 -10.89 -14.87 -10.05
C LEU A 121 -10.14 -13.88 -9.15
N LYS A 122 -10.41 -13.92 -7.85
CA LYS A 122 -9.70 -13.13 -6.84
C LYS A 122 -8.20 -13.47 -6.83
N LEU A 123 -7.86 -14.76 -6.75
CA LEU A 123 -6.46 -15.19 -6.75
C LEU A 123 -5.74 -14.85 -8.06
N ALA A 124 -6.41 -15.03 -9.21
CA ALA A 124 -5.87 -14.66 -10.51
C ALA A 124 -5.58 -13.15 -10.60
N GLY A 125 -6.51 -12.31 -10.14
CA GLY A 125 -6.34 -10.86 -10.08
C GLY A 125 -5.15 -10.46 -9.18
N GLN A 126 -5.06 -11.03 -7.99
CA GLN A 126 -3.93 -10.80 -7.07
C GLN A 126 -2.59 -11.21 -7.70
N LEU A 127 -2.56 -12.36 -8.38
CA LEU A 127 -1.35 -12.83 -9.04
C LEU A 127 -0.91 -11.90 -10.18
N LEU A 128 -1.85 -11.47 -11.03
CA LEU A 128 -1.55 -10.53 -12.12
C LEU A 128 -1.01 -9.20 -11.61
N ILE A 129 -1.62 -8.63 -10.56
CA ILE A 129 -1.17 -7.39 -9.95
C ILE A 129 0.22 -7.57 -9.32
N SER A 130 0.45 -8.69 -8.64
CA SER A 130 1.74 -8.99 -8.02
C SER A 130 2.86 -9.15 -9.05
N VAL A 131 2.59 -9.80 -10.17
CA VAL A 131 3.53 -9.91 -11.30
C VAL A 131 3.81 -8.54 -11.91
N PHE A 132 2.78 -7.71 -12.10
CA PHE A 132 2.93 -6.33 -12.59
C PHE A 132 3.85 -5.51 -11.67
N VAL A 133 3.64 -5.56 -10.36
CA VAL A 133 4.46 -4.85 -9.37
C VAL A 133 5.90 -5.37 -9.36
N ALA A 134 6.09 -6.69 -9.42
CA ALA A 134 7.42 -7.30 -9.48
C ALA A 134 8.15 -6.93 -10.79
N TRP A 135 7.45 -6.88 -11.91
CA TRP A 135 8.02 -6.45 -13.20
C TRP A 135 8.38 -4.97 -13.20
N GLY A 136 7.62 -4.13 -12.50
CA GLY A 136 7.91 -2.71 -12.30
C GLY A 136 9.17 -2.40 -11.48
N GLY A 137 9.97 -3.41 -11.14
CA GLY A 137 11.28 -3.27 -10.48
C GLY A 137 11.27 -3.46 -8.97
N LEU A 138 10.14 -3.84 -8.38
CA LEU A 138 10.02 -4.25 -6.98
C LEU A 138 10.35 -5.74 -6.85
N GLN A 139 11.64 -6.07 -6.84
CA GLN A 139 12.11 -7.45 -6.72
C GLN A 139 12.94 -7.63 -5.47
N ILE A 140 12.72 -8.74 -4.78
CA ILE A 140 13.56 -9.15 -3.66
C ILE A 140 14.81 -9.79 -4.25
N ILE A 141 15.91 -9.04 -4.23
CA ILE A 141 17.20 -9.46 -4.82
C ILE A 141 17.97 -10.38 -3.88
N SER A 142 17.78 -10.23 -2.56
CA SER A 142 18.45 -11.02 -1.54
C SER A 142 17.49 -11.45 -0.46
N LEU A 143 17.47 -12.75 -0.17
CA LEU A 143 16.78 -13.30 1.01
C LEU A 143 17.79 -13.43 2.15
N PRO A 144 17.43 -13.06 3.41
CA PRO A 144 18.32 -13.19 4.57
C PRO A 144 18.44 -14.65 5.06
N LEU A 145 18.45 -15.60 4.13
CA LEU A 145 18.57 -17.04 4.37
C LEU A 145 20.00 -17.52 4.05
N GLY A 146 21.00 -16.93 4.69
CA GLY A 146 22.40 -17.25 4.43
C GLY A 146 22.90 -16.68 3.09
N SER A 147 23.80 -17.39 2.39
CA SER A 147 24.40 -16.95 1.13
C SER A 147 23.55 -17.18 -0.12
N LEU A 148 22.26 -17.43 0.02
CA LEU A 148 21.34 -17.58 -1.12
C LEU A 148 21.02 -16.21 -1.73
N VAL A 149 21.92 -15.74 -2.58
CA VAL A 149 21.65 -14.68 -3.53
C VAL A 149 20.76 -15.30 -4.62
N THR A 150 19.58 -14.76 -4.86
CA THR A 150 18.74 -15.18 -5.96
C THR A 150 19.44 -14.81 -7.28
N ALA A 151 20.12 -15.78 -7.88
CA ALA A 151 20.98 -15.53 -9.02
C ALA A 151 20.22 -15.29 -10.34
N SER A 152 18.91 -15.61 -10.40
CA SER A 152 18.11 -15.43 -11.61
C SER A 152 17.00 -14.39 -11.42
N PRO A 153 16.86 -13.42 -12.35
CA PRO A 153 15.79 -12.41 -12.28
C PRO A 153 14.38 -13.01 -12.26
N SER A 154 14.17 -14.12 -12.96
CA SER A 154 12.89 -14.83 -13.01
C SER A 154 12.50 -15.43 -11.66
N LEU A 155 13.45 -15.99 -10.92
CA LEU A 155 13.21 -16.54 -9.58
C LEU A 155 12.91 -15.43 -8.58
N SER A 156 13.65 -14.33 -8.64
CA SER A 156 13.42 -13.13 -7.81
C SER A 156 12.00 -12.57 -8.03
N MET A 157 11.58 -12.48 -9.29
CA MET A 157 10.24 -12.05 -9.66
C MET A 157 9.15 -13.00 -9.13
N ALA A 158 9.34 -14.31 -9.29
CA ALA A 158 8.38 -15.31 -8.81
C ALA A 158 8.23 -15.28 -7.27
N ILE A 159 9.36 -15.19 -6.55
CA ILE A 159 9.35 -15.10 -5.08
C ILE A 159 8.66 -13.81 -4.64
N THR A 160 8.94 -12.68 -5.28
CA THR A 160 8.32 -11.40 -4.95
C THR A 160 6.81 -11.45 -5.18
N ALA A 161 6.36 -11.96 -6.32
CA ALA A 161 4.95 -12.11 -6.62
C ALA A 161 4.25 -13.03 -5.62
N PHE A 162 4.86 -14.16 -5.28
CA PHE A 162 4.34 -15.08 -4.27
C PHE A 162 4.20 -14.43 -2.90
N LEU A 163 5.22 -13.68 -2.45
CA LEU A 163 5.18 -12.99 -1.14
C LEU A 163 4.13 -11.89 -1.11
N ILE A 164 3.93 -11.16 -2.20
CA ILE A 164 2.86 -10.16 -2.30
C ILE A 164 1.50 -10.83 -2.17
N VAL A 165 1.24 -11.91 -2.94
CA VAL A 165 -0.03 -12.65 -2.84
C VAL A 165 -0.23 -13.24 -1.45
N ALA A 166 0.79 -13.85 -0.86
CA ALA A 166 0.72 -14.40 0.49
C ALA A 166 0.47 -13.34 1.58
N SER A 167 0.96 -12.11 1.37
CA SER A 167 0.73 -11.00 2.29
C SER A 167 -0.68 -10.42 2.20
N ILE A 168 -1.34 -10.54 1.05
CA ILE A 168 -2.68 -9.99 0.82
C ILE A 168 -3.78 -11.00 1.19
N ASN A 169 -3.48 -12.28 1.09
CA ASN A 169 -4.46 -13.37 1.30
C ASN A 169 -4.39 -13.91 2.72
#